data_026caf8e49f6bf29f05203285f53e886
#
_entry.id   026caf8e49f6bf29f05203285f53e886
#
_cell.length_a   1.000
_cell.length_b   1.000
_cell.length_c   1.000
_cell.angle_alpha   90.00
_cell.angle_beta   90.00
_cell.angle_gamma   90.00
#
_symmetry.space_group_name_H-M   'P 1'
#
loop_
_entity.id
_entity.type
_entity.pdbx_description
1 polymer ?
#
loop_
_entity_poly.entity_id
_entity_poly.type
_entity_poly.pdbx_seq_one_letter_code
_entity_poly.pdbx_strand_id
1 'polypeptide(L)'
;MNLEEYHRENLKINAESQQRLQEIISKYKTIIILGNGGSSAIASHISQDYTKKLNKKSFTFSDSSRLTCYTNDYGYDQAYVEFLKEFSKGEKSLLVVLISSSGNSENMVRSAFWCKQNNVPFMILTGFDSGNRLRTEFDSSCLLSFWVDSCDYGVVECLHQSYLHMAA
;
A
#
# COMPACT_ATOMS: atom_id res chain seq x y z
N MET A 1 12.51 17.63 -2.30
CA MET A 1 11.63 17.13 -3.38
C MET A 1 12.05 17.73 -4.70
N ASN A 2 12.37 16.90 -5.68
CA ASN A 2 12.70 17.32 -7.02
C ASN A 2 11.41 17.63 -7.80
N LEU A 3 11.16 18.91 -8.11
CA LEU A 3 9.93 19.36 -8.77
C LEU A 3 9.83 18.90 -10.24
N GLU A 4 10.96 18.82 -10.95
CA GLU A 4 10.96 18.35 -12.35
C GLU A 4 10.57 16.87 -12.43
N GLU A 5 11.14 16.03 -11.56
CA GLU A 5 10.74 14.63 -11.45
C GLU A 5 9.29 14.49 -11.04
N TYR A 6 8.84 15.27 -10.05
CA TYR A 6 7.45 15.26 -9.62
C TYR A 6 6.49 15.56 -10.77
N HIS A 7 6.74 16.63 -11.55
CA HIS A 7 5.89 16.96 -12.69
C HIS A 7 5.91 15.88 -13.77
N ARG A 8 7.08 15.35 -14.10
CA ARG A 8 7.23 14.27 -15.09
C ARG A 8 6.42 13.03 -14.68
N GLU A 9 6.56 12.58 -13.44
CA GLU A 9 5.88 11.39 -12.95
C GLU A 9 4.38 11.63 -12.76
N ASN A 10 3.98 12.81 -12.32
CA ASN A 10 2.57 13.16 -12.17
C ASN A 10 1.80 13.12 -13.50
N LEU A 11 2.44 13.45 -14.62
CA LEU A 11 1.83 13.36 -15.95
C LEU A 11 1.48 11.92 -16.37
N LYS A 12 2.09 10.92 -15.76
CA LYS A 12 1.75 9.50 -15.98
C LYS A 12 0.44 9.09 -15.29
N ILE A 13 0.00 9.88 -14.31
CA ILE A 13 -1.28 9.68 -13.62
C ILE A 13 -2.37 10.33 -14.48
N ASN A 14 -3.22 9.51 -15.06
CA ASN A 14 -4.25 9.92 -16.02
C ASN A 14 -5.63 9.34 -15.67
N ALA A 15 -6.64 9.70 -16.47
CA ALA A 15 -8.03 9.27 -16.24
C ALA A 15 -8.19 7.73 -16.27
N GLU A 16 -7.43 7.02 -17.09
CA GLU A 16 -7.48 5.56 -17.18
C GLU A 16 -6.94 4.92 -15.89
N SER A 17 -5.80 5.41 -15.38
CA SER A 17 -5.24 4.94 -14.13
C SER A 17 -6.15 5.24 -12.94
N GLN A 18 -6.83 6.39 -12.94
CA GLN A 18 -7.86 6.74 -11.96
C GLN A 18 -9.04 5.78 -12.02
N GLN A 19 -9.61 5.57 -13.19
CA GLN A 19 -10.75 4.67 -13.37
C GLN A 19 -10.41 3.26 -12.89
N ARG A 20 -9.24 2.74 -13.27
CA ARG A 20 -8.77 1.41 -12.83
C ARG A 20 -8.67 1.31 -11.31
N LEU A 21 -8.11 2.32 -10.65
CA LEU A 21 -8.03 2.36 -9.19
C LEU A 21 -9.44 2.35 -8.55
N GLN A 22 -10.35 3.19 -9.05
CA GLN A 22 -11.73 3.28 -8.56
C GLN A 22 -12.49 1.95 -8.74
N GLU A 23 -12.33 1.29 -9.87
CA GLU A 23 -12.92 -0.02 -10.13
C GLU A 23 -12.41 -1.09 -9.15
N ILE A 24 -11.12 -1.09 -8.84
CA ILE A 24 -10.55 -2.03 -7.85
C ILE A 24 -11.11 -1.71 -6.47
N ILE A 25 -10.97 -0.48 -5.99
CA ILE A 25 -11.40 -0.07 -4.65
C ILE A 25 -12.90 -0.30 -4.44
N SER A 26 -13.73 -0.09 -5.47
CA SER A 26 -15.19 -0.27 -5.37
C SER A 26 -15.59 -1.70 -5.02
N LYS A 27 -14.85 -2.71 -5.48
CA LYS A 27 -15.16 -4.14 -5.32
C LYS A 27 -15.02 -4.66 -3.89
N TYR A 28 -14.26 -3.96 -3.04
CA TYR A 28 -13.93 -4.44 -1.69
C TYR A 28 -14.60 -3.59 -0.61
N LYS A 29 -15.08 -4.25 0.44
CA LYS A 29 -15.71 -3.61 1.60
C LYS A 29 -14.68 -3.24 2.68
N THR A 30 -13.69 -4.11 2.86
CA THR A 30 -12.60 -3.94 3.84
C THR A 30 -11.30 -3.67 3.11
N ILE A 31 -10.56 -2.64 3.54
CA ILE A 31 -9.29 -2.26 2.95
C ILE A 31 -8.26 -2.06 4.06
N ILE A 32 -7.19 -2.84 4.02
CA ILE A 32 -6.04 -2.69 4.93
C ILE A 32 -4.91 -2.02 4.14
N ILE A 33 -4.44 -0.87 4.62
CA ILE A 33 -3.35 -0.13 3.98
C ILE A 33 -2.12 -0.18 4.88
N LEU A 34 -1.01 -0.66 4.38
CA LEU A 34 0.23 -0.86 5.14
C LEU A 34 1.40 -0.10 4.51
N GLY A 35 2.29 0.41 5.35
CA GLY A 35 3.51 1.10 4.95
C GLY A 35 4.41 1.39 6.14
N ASN A 36 5.65 1.77 5.87
CA ASN A 36 6.64 2.17 6.88
C ASN A 36 6.89 3.68 6.80
N GLY A 37 7.23 4.34 7.91
CA GLY A 37 7.63 5.75 7.92
C GLY A 37 6.59 6.67 7.27
N GLY A 38 7.00 7.46 6.26
CA GLY A 38 6.10 8.33 5.49
C GLY A 38 4.99 7.56 4.78
N SER A 39 5.28 6.36 4.27
CA SER A 39 4.25 5.47 3.72
C SER A 39 3.20 5.03 4.75
N SER A 40 3.57 4.92 6.04
CA SER A 40 2.60 4.67 7.13
C SER A 40 1.71 5.88 7.40
N ALA A 41 2.25 7.09 7.29
CA ALA A 41 1.46 8.33 7.40
C ALA A 41 0.44 8.44 6.27
N ILE A 42 0.85 8.11 5.03
CA ILE A 42 -0.06 8.02 3.87
C ILE A 42 -1.14 6.97 4.13
N ALA A 43 -0.76 5.77 4.56
CA ALA A 43 -1.70 4.69 4.87
C ALA A 43 -2.75 5.12 5.89
N SER A 44 -2.34 5.82 6.96
CA SER A 44 -3.22 6.34 7.99
C SER A 44 -4.21 7.37 7.45
N HIS A 45 -3.71 8.34 6.68
CA HIS A 45 -4.53 9.39 6.08
C HIS A 45 -5.55 8.83 5.08
N ILE A 46 -5.10 8.01 4.14
CA ILE A 46 -5.96 7.42 3.10
C ILE A 46 -6.99 6.46 3.71
N SER A 47 -6.64 5.68 4.72
CA SER A 47 -7.62 4.82 5.39
C SER A 47 -8.77 5.60 6.01
N GLN A 48 -8.47 6.80 6.58
CA GLN A 48 -9.47 7.71 7.09
C GLN A 48 -10.39 8.23 5.98
N ASP A 49 -9.82 8.64 4.84
CA ASP A 49 -10.58 9.14 3.70
C ASP A 49 -11.47 8.04 3.09
N TYR A 50 -10.95 6.84 2.92
CA TYR A 50 -11.74 5.72 2.42
C TYR A 50 -12.90 5.35 3.36
N THR A 51 -12.68 5.45 4.66
CA THR A 51 -13.75 5.26 5.63
C THR A 51 -14.82 6.34 5.51
N LYS A 52 -14.45 7.63 5.49
CA LYS A 52 -15.39 8.74 5.51
C LYS A 52 -16.08 8.99 4.17
N LYS A 53 -15.33 8.94 3.06
CA LYS A 53 -15.83 9.34 1.75
C LYS A 53 -16.40 8.16 0.95
N LEU A 54 -15.82 6.96 1.09
CA LEU A 54 -16.20 5.78 0.31
C LEU A 54 -17.00 4.75 1.12
N ASN A 55 -17.28 5.04 2.38
CA ASN A 55 -17.99 4.12 3.29
C ASN A 55 -17.35 2.72 3.34
N LYS A 56 -16.02 2.66 3.33
CA LYS A 56 -15.24 1.42 3.46
C LYS A 56 -14.89 1.16 4.92
N LYS A 57 -14.77 -0.11 5.31
CA LYS A 57 -14.07 -0.48 6.54
C LYS A 57 -12.56 -0.42 6.24
N SER A 58 -11.96 0.77 6.40
CA SER A 58 -10.54 0.94 6.08
C SER A 58 -9.73 1.28 7.31
N PHE A 59 -8.55 0.64 7.46
CA PHE A 59 -7.65 0.84 8.58
C PHE A 59 -6.21 0.47 8.24
N THR A 60 -5.29 0.83 9.11
CA THR A 60 -3.86 0.60 8.97
C THR A 60 -3.24 0.13 10.28
N PHE A 61 -1.98 -0.30 10.22
CA PHE A 61 -1.19 -0.72 11.36
C PHE A 61 -0.33 0.44 11.91
N SER A 62 -0.97 1.47 12.46
CA SER A 62 -0.29 2.70 12.92
C SER A 62 -0.43 2.98 14.42
N ASP A 63 -1.21 2.19 15.17
CA ASP A 63 -1.26 2.29 16.63
C ASP A 63 0.08 1.88 17.24
N SER A 64 0.69 2.76 18.03
CA SER A 64 2.04 2.57 18.54
C SER A 64 2.13 1.41 19.54
N SER A 65 1.11 1.20 20.37
CA SER A 65 1.10 0.11 21.34
C SER A 65 1.01 -1.24 20.65
N ARG A 66 0.17 -1.32 19.63
CA ARG A 66 0.03 -2.53 18.80
C ARG A 66 1.29 -2.82 18.00
N LEU A 67 1.86 -1.80 17.34
CA LEU A 67 3.08 -1.97 16.56
C LEU A 67 4.25 -2.44 17.43
N THR A 68 4.43 -1.86 18.61
CA THR A 68 5.51 -2.26 19.53
C THR A 68 5.29 -3.65 20.11
N CYS A 69 4.06 -4.03 20.44
CA CYS A 69 3.72 -5.38 20.89
C CYS A 69 4.06 -6.43 19.83
N TYR A 70 3.53 -6.28 18.62
CA TYR A 70 3.80 -7.23 17.52
C TYR A 70 5.28 -7.27 17.15
N THR A 71 5.97 -6.13 17.17
CA THR A 71 7.40 -6.08 16.88
C THR A 71 8.21 -6.80 17.95
N ASN A 72 7.84 -6.65 19.22
CA ASN A 72 8.49 -7.34 20.32
C ASN A 72 8.29 -8.85 20.26
N ASP A 73 7.07 -9.30 19.93
CA ASP A 73 6.69 -10.70 20.00
C ASP A 73 7.12 -11.50 18.76
N TYR A 74 7.10 -10.88 17.57
CA TYR A 74 7.31 -11.55 16.28
C TYR A 74 8.50 -11.02 15.48
N GLY A 75 9.10 -9.92 15.91
CA GLY A 75 10.11 -9.17 15.14
C GLY A 75 9.46 -8.28 14.08
N TYR A 76 10.17 -7.19 13.72
CA TYR A 76 9.64 -6.17 12.81
C TYR A 76 9.27 -6.71 11.43
N ASP A 77 10.06 -7.66 10.91
CA ASP A 77 9.83 -8.25 9.58
C ASP A 77 8.54 -9.07 9.51
N GLN A 78 8.10 -9.64 10.64
CA GLN A 78 6.94 -10.51 10.71
C GLN A 78 5.69 -9.81 11.27
N ALA A 79 5.86 -8.70 11.98
CA ALA A 79 4.78 -7.99 12.66
C ALA A 79 3.58 -7.66 11.75
N TYR A 80 3.84 -7.25 10.50
CA TYR A 80 2.80 -6.90 9.54
C TYR A 80 2.03 -8.13 9.03
N VAL A 81 2.70 -9.25 8.89
CA VAL A 81 2.07 -10.53 8.51
C VAL A 81 1.16 -11.02 9.64
N GLU A 82 1.60 -10.96 10.89
CA GLU A 82 0.78 -11.36 12.03
C GLU A 82 -0.44 -10.44 12.19
N PHE A 83 -0.26 -9.14 11.98
CA PHE A 83 -1.38 -8.20 11.91
C PHE A 83 -2.39 -8.59 10.81
N LEU A 84 -1.92 -8.89 9.59
CA LEU A 84 -2.79 -9.34 8.50
C LEU A 84 -3.53 -10.64 8.85
N LYS A 85 -2.86 -11.61 9.45
CA LYS A 85 -3.48 -12.88 9.88
C LYS A 85 -4.65 -12.67 10.84
N GLU A 86 -4.52 -11.73 11.77
CA GLU A 86 -5.58 -11.44 12.73
C GLU A 86 -6.73 -10.65 12.11
N PHE A 87 -6.41 -9.57 11.41
CA PHE A 87 -7.41 -8.62 10.93
C PHE A 87 -8.10 -9.03 9.62
N SER A 88 -7.60 -10.07 8.95
CA SER A 88 -8.28 -10.68 7.81
C SER A 88 -9.29 -11.76 8.19
N LYS A 89 -9.29 -12.22 9.44
CA LYS A 89 -10.20 -13.28 9.90
C LYS A 89 -11.67 -12.91 9.67
N GLY A 90 -12.38 -13.72 8.92
CA GLY A 90 -13.81 -13.51 8.62
C GLY A 90 -14.10 -12.46 7.55
N GLU A 91 -13.12 -11.76 7.04
CA GLU A 91 -13.28 -10.75 5.98
C GLU A 91 -13.39 -11.43 4.60
N LYS A 92 -14.59 -11.43 4.03
CA LYS A 92 -14.85 -12.05 2.71
C LYS A 92 -14.58 -11.11 1.54
N SER A 93 -14.44 -9.82 1.79
CA SER A 93 -14.29 -8.77 0.77
C SER A 93 -13.15 -7.83 1.18
N LEU A 94 -11.94 -8.38 1.27
CA LEU A 94 -10.72 -7.71 1.72
C LEU A 94 -9.80 -7.37 0.55
N LEU A 95 -9.25 -6.15 0.57
CA LEU A 95 -8.13 -5.70 -0.24
C LEU A 95 -7.00 -5.25 0.69
N VAL A 96 -5.77 -5.65 0.38
CA VAL A 96 -4.57 -5.14 1.05
C VAL A 96 -3.82 -4.19 0.10
N VAL A 97 -3.45 -3.01 0.59
CA VAL A 97 -2.63 -2.03 -0.14
C VAL A 97 -1.28 -1.90 0.55
N LEU A 98 -0.21 -2.21 -0.16
CA LEU A 98 1.16 -2.18 0.35
C LEU A 98 1.92 -1.00 -0.26
N ILE A 99 2.37 -0.07 0.59
CA ILE A 99 3.08 1.14 0.17
C ILE A 99 4.53 1.05 0.65
N SER A 100 5.49 1.05 -0.28
CA SER A 100 6.91 1.01 0.03
C SER A 100 7.73 1.74 -1.02
N SER A 101 8.24 2.93 -0.72
CA SER A 101 9.03 3.71 -1.69
C SER A 101 10.22 2.94 -2.26
N SER A 102 10.95 2.19 -1.45
CA SER A 102 12.05 1.35 -1.92
C SER A 102 11.61 0.03 -2.57
N GLY A 103 10.40 -0.45 -2.24
CA GLY A 103 9.91 -1.76 -2.65
C GLY A 103 10.70 -2.96 -2.10
N ASN A 104 11.63 -2.72 -1.15
CA ASN A 104 12.57 -3.73 -0.63
C ASN A 104 12.42 -4.01 0.87
N SER A 105 11.52 -3.31 1.57
CA SER A 105 11.29 -3.52 3.01
C SER A 105 10.79 -4.94 3.28
N GLU A 106 11.51 -5.70 4.10
CA GLU A 106 11.24 -7.11 4.34
C GLU A 106 9.82 -7.36 4.85
N ASN A 107 9.31 -6.56 5.78
CA ASN A 107 7.94 -6.67 6.27
C ASN A 107 6.88 -6.46 5.17
N MET A 108 7.13 -5.59 4.19
CA MET A 108 6.24 -5.39 3.03
C MET A 108 6.31 -6.56 2.05
N VAL A 109 7.51 -7.06 1.77
CA VAL A 109 7.71 -8.23 0.90
C VAL A 109 7.05 -9.47 1.51
N ARG A 110 7.23 -9.72 2.80
CA ARG A 110 6.55 -10.82 3.52
C ARG A 110 5.03 -10.66 3.52
N SER A 111 4.53 -9.43 3.65
CA SER A 111 3.10 -9.16 3.57
C SER A 111 2.53 -9.49 2.18
N ALA A 112 3.22 -9.10 1.10
CA ALA A 112 2.83 -9.45 -0.27
C ALA A 112 2.85 -10.98 -0.49
N PHE A 113 3.89 -11.65 -0.01
CA PHE A 113 3.99 -13.10 -0.07
C PHE A 113 2.85 -13.80 0.67
N TRP A 114 2.53 -13.32 1.88
CA TRP A 114 1.39 -13.84 2.64
C TRP A 114 0.06 -13.63 1.89
N CYS A 115 -0.17 -12.45 1.32
CA CYS A 115 -1.37 -12.19 0.51
C CYS A 115 -1.48 -13.17 -0.66
N LYS A 116 -0.38 -13.37 -1.39
CA LYS A 116 -0.31 -14.31 -2.53
C LYS A 116 -0.63 -15.74 -2.10
N GLN A 117 -0.02 -16.23 -1.01
CA GLN A 117 -0.24 -17.59 -0.51
C GLN A 117 -1.66 -17.84 0.00
N ASN A 118 -2.32 -16.83 0.52
CA ASN A 118 -3.66 -16.94 1.10
C ASN A 118 -4.76 -16.49 0.13
N ASN A 119 -4.43 -16.21 -1.14
CA ASN A 119 -5.35 -15.71 -2.16
C ASN A 119 -6.07 -14.42 -1.71
N VAL A 120 -5.41 -13.58 -0.93
CA VAL A 120 -5.90 -12.25 -0.54
C VAL A 120 -5.55 -11.26 -1.63
N PRO A 121 -6.53 -10.60 -2.26
CA PRO A 121 -6.27 -9.56 -3.24
C PRO A 121 -5.42 -8.42 -2.67
N PHE A 122 -4.42 -7.98 -3.41
CA PHE A 122 -3.56 -6.88 -2.97
C PHE A 122 -3.08 -6.00 -4.13
N MET A 123 -2.66 -4.78 -3.76
CA MET A 123 -2.02 -3.79 -4.63
C MET A 123 -0.67 -3.40 -4.04
N ILE A 124 0.27 -3.00 -4.89
CA ILE A 124 1.58 -2.49 -4.49
C ILE A 124 1.82 -1.10 -5.06
N LEU A 125 2.35 -0.20 -4.23
CA LEU A 125 2.82 1.11 -4.63
C LEU A 125 4.31 1.22 -4.28
N THR A 126 5.15 1.46 -5.29
CA THR A 126 6.61 1.48 -5.14
C THR A 126 7.24 2.65 -5.87
N GLY A 127 8.49 2.89 -5.61
CA GLY A 127 9.32 3.86 -6.32
C GLY A 127 10.74 3.32 -6.50
N PHE A 128 11.70 4.22 -6.58
CA PHE A 128 13.14 3.95 -6.66
C PHE A 128 13.49 3.01 -7.81
N ASP A 129 14.23 1.96 -7.52
CA ASP A 129 14.65 1.00 -8.52
C ASP A 129 13.46 0.24 -9.13
N SER A 130 13.39 0.23 -10.45
CA SER A 130 12.38 -0.54 -11.19
C SER A 130 12.49 -2.05 -10.96
N GLY A 131 13.66 -2.55 -10.57
CA GLY A 131 13.91 -3.93 -10.19
C GLY A 131 13.70 -4.26 -8.72
N ASN A 132 12.98 -3.42 -7.95
CA ASN A 132 12.72 -3.68 -6.55
C ASN A 132 11.90 -4.97 -6.34
N ARG A 133 12.05 -5.58 -5.17
CA ARG A 133 11.49 -6.90 -4.86
C ARG A 133 9.97 -6.98 -4.95
N LEU A 134 9.25 -5.98 -4.47
CA LEU A 134 7.78 -5.98 -4.56
C LEU A 134 7.32 -6.09 -6.01
N ARG A 135 7.97 -5.38 -6.94
CA ARG A 135 7.63 -5.47 -8.36
C ARG A 135 8.06 -6.79 -8.96
N THR A 136 9.33 -7.15 -8.84
CA THR A 136 9.87 -8.34 -9.52
C THR A 136 9.24 -9.65 -9.06
N GLU A 137 8.86 -9.75 -7.78
CA GLU A 137 8.29 -10.96 -7.20
C GLU A 137 6.75 -11.01 -7.29
N PHE A 138 6.05 -9.85 -7.44
CA PHE A 138 4.60 -9.80 -7.25
C PHE A 138 3.79 -9.07 -8.34
N ASP A 139 4.38 -8.37 -9.32
CA ASP A 139 3.63 -7.67 -10.39
C ASP A 139 2.60 -8.55 -11.09
N SER A 140 2.95 -9.81 -11.35
CA SER A 140 2.04 -10.77 -11.98
C SER A 140 0.95 -11.33 -11.07
N SER A 141 1.05 -11.07 -9.76
CA SER A 141 0.15 -11.64 -8.73
C SER A 141 -0.74 -10.59 -8.08
N CYS A 142 -0.37 -9.31 -8.15
CA CYS A 142 -1.17 -8.22 -7.59
C CYS A 142 -2.22 -7.70 -8.59
N LEU A 143 -3.25 -7.04 -8.08
CA LEU A 143 -4.30 -6.43 -8.90
C LEU A 143 -3.83 -5.16 -9.62
N LEU A 144 -2.90 -4.46 -8.99
CA LEU A 144 -2.33 -3.21 -9.48
C LEU A 144 -0.94 -3.00 -8.88
N SER A 145 0.00 -2.65 -9.75
CA SER A 145 1.33 -2.20 -9.39
C SER A 145 1.51 -0.77 -9.89
N PHE A 146 1.69 0.17 -8.96
CA PHE A 146 1.96 1.57 -9.27
C PHE A 146 3.41 1.89 -8.88
N TRP A 147 4.21 2.30 -9.86
CA TRP A 147 5.62 2.61 -9.66
C TRP A 147 5.94 4.05 -10.10
N VAL A 148 6.69 4.75 -9.26
CA VAL A 148 7.18 6.10 -9.50
C VAL A 148 8.67 6.05 -9.79
N ASP A 149 9.08 6.52 -10.97
CA ASP A 149 10.47 6.56 -11.41
C ASP A 149 11.23 7.75 -10.78
N SER A 150 11.49 7.65 -9.50
CA SER A 150 12.26 8.62 -8.73
C SER A 150 12.88 7.95 -7.49
N CYS A 151 14.09 8.37 -7.11
CA CYS A 151 14.73 8.02 -5.85
C CYS A 151 14.53 9.08 -4.76
N ASP A 152 13.76 10.12 -5.02
CA ASP A 152 13.41 11.17 -4.04
C ASP A 152 12.14 10.75 -3.26
N TYR A 153 12.28 10.52 -1.95
CA TYR A 153 11.15 10.18 -1.09
C TYR A 153 9.99 11.17 -1.19
N GLY A 154 10.30 12.49 -1.29
CA GLY A 154 9.27 13.51 -1.39
C GLY A 154 8.45 13.39 -2.67
N VAL A 155 9.08 13.03 -3.79
CA VAL A 155 8.38 12.75 -5.06
C VAL A 155 7.52 11.51 -4.94
N VAL A 156 8.13 10.40 -4.50
CA VAL A 156 7.46 9.09 -4.45
C VAL A 156 6.27 9.11 -3.49
N GLU A 157 6.47 9.61 -2.28
CA GLU A 157 5.41 9.64 -1.26
C GLU A 157 4.27 10.58 -1.63
N CYS A 158 4.56 11.77 -2.17
CA CYS A 158 3.52 12.68 -2.64
C CYS A 158 2.68 12.06 -3.77
N LEU A 159 3.32 11.34 -4.72
CA LEU A 159 2.59 10.71 -5.82
C LEU A 159 1.82 9.46 -5.39
N HIS A 160 2.34 8.67 -4.44
CA HIS A 160 1.58 7.59 -3.83
C HIS A 160 0.30 8.11 -3.15
N GLN A 161 0.41 9.18 -2.38
CA GLN A 161 -0.74 9.80 -1.73
C GLN A 161 -1.73 10.38 -2.76
N SER A 162 -1.24 11.14 -3.72
CA SER A 162 -2.07 11.73 -4.79
C SER A 162 -2.81 10.65 -5.57
N TYR A 163 -2.12 9.56 -5.93
CA TYR A 163 -2.72 8.43 -6.63
C TYR A 163 -3.86 7.80 -5.84
N LEU A 164 -3.63 7.50 -4.56
CA LEU A 164 -4.67 6.88 -3.73
C LEU A 164 -5.87 7.81 -3.47
N HIS A 165 -5.66 9.12 -3.41
CA HIS A 165 -6.76 10.09 -3.30
C HIS A 165 -7.72 10.08 -4.50
N MET A 166 -7.26 9.65 -5.68
CA MET A 166 -8.13 9.60 -6.86
C MET A 166 -9.27 8.59 -6.77
N ALA A 167 -9.23 7.70 -5.79
CA ALA A 167 -10.33 6.77 -5.54
C ALA A 167 -11.45 7.38 -4.66
N ALA A 168 -11.15 8.50 -3.93
CA ALA A 168 -12.03 9.07 -2.89
C ALA A 168 -12.72 10.40 -3.28
#